data_edfac8e5196260b91f8b3bb3cf79cbcb
#
_entry.id   edfac8e5196260b91f8b3bb3cf79cbcb
#
_cell.length_a   1.000
_cell.length_b   1.000
_cell.length_c   1.000
_cell.angle_alpha   90.00
_cell.angle_beta   90.00
_cell.angle_gamma   90.00
#
_symmetry.space_group_name_H-M   'P 1'
#
loop_
_entity.id
_entity.type
_entity.pdbx_description
1 polymer ?
#
loop_
_entity_poly.entity_id
_entity_poly.type
_entity_poly.pdbx_seq_one_letter_code
_entity_poly.pdbx_strand_id
1 'polypeptide(L)'
;MKKLLLIFINSFLSFDVMSFDNLVGKNLICEGKYQVIGYEFLNNTEVIRHASSNSESDYYKNNGLYEITQKFIKLDVEGDIFTREILRKTLELFIGVHLNNSKVGDCIFYSGDINEYFNALSFD
;
A
#
# COMPACT_ATOMS: atom_id res chain seq x y z
N MET A 1 -9.88 -33.93 -16.29
CA MET A 1 -9.70 -33.53 -16.31
C MET A 1 -9.66 -33.15 -16.08
N LYS A 2 -9.50 -32.93 -15.92
CA LYS A 2 -9.26 -32.31 -15.78
C LYS A 2 -9.04 -31.50 -15.70
N LYS A 3 -9.01 -31.24 -15.58
CA LYS A 3 -8.60 -30.37 -15.54
C LYS A 3 -8.64 -29.61 -15.07
N LEU A 4 -8.43 -29.54 -14.82
CA LEU A 4 -8.26 -28.76 -14.72
C LEU A 4 -8.07 -28.27 -14.21
N LEU A 5 -7.88 -28.29 -13.96
CA LEU A 5 -7.47 -27.67 -13.81
C LEU A 5 -7.04 -27.11 -13.71
N LEU A 6 -6.97 -26.99 -13.80
CA LEU A 6 -6.44 -26.33 -13.93
C LEU A 6 -6.39 -25.60 -13.81
N ILE A 7 -6.54 -25.73 -13.92
CA ILE A 7 -6.37 -24.88 -13.97
C ILE A 7 -6.52 -24.35 -13.28
N PHE A 8 -6.40 -24.49 -13.07
CA PHE A 8 -6.30 -23.84 -12.80
C PHE A 8 -5.89 -23.33 -12.36
N ILE A 9 -5.71 -23.49 -12.28
CA ILE A 9 -5.14 -22.88 -12.10
C ILE A 9 -4.64 -22.34 -12.04
N ASN A 10 -4.55 -22.15 -12.25
CA ASN A 10 -3.99 -21.37 -12.37
C ASN A 10 -3.96 -20.67 -12.10
N SER A 11 -3.99 -20.72 -12.08
CA SER A 11 -3.88 -19.82 -12.02
C SER A 11 -4.15 -19.41 -11.17
N PHE A 12 -4.08 -19.31 -10.66
CA PHE A 12 -4.05 -18.67 -10.00
C PHE A 12 -3.58 -18.30 -9.39
N LEU A 13 -3.77 -18.32 -9.25
CA LEU A 13 -2.80 -17.91 -8.89
C LEU A 13 -2.34 -16.70 -8.37
N SER A 14 -1.71 -16.33 -7.79
CA SER A 14 -0.97 -15.19 -7.31
C SER A 14 -1.00 -14.00 -8.18
N PHE A 15 -1.15 -14.15 -9.37
CA PHE A 15 -1.26 -13.01 -10.26
C PHE A 15 -2.55 -12.24 -10.06
N ASP A 16 -3.41 -12.71 -9.21
CA ASP A 16 -4.60 -11.95 -8.85
C ASP A 16 -4.25 -10.60 -8.24
N VAL A 17 -3.15 -10.54 -7.50
CA VAL A 17 -2.67 -9.29 -6.94
C VAL A 17 -2.34 -8.31 -8.05
N MET A 18 -1.93 -8.81 -9.19
CA MET A 18 -1.48 -7.98 -10.30
C MET A 18 -2.61 -7.53 -11.21
N SER A 19 -3.79 -8.11 -11.05
CA SER A 19 -4.88 -7.85 -11.96
C SER A 19 -5.89 -6.84 -11.43
N PHE A 20 -5.72 -6.33 -10.21
CA PHE A 20 -6.69 -5.39 -9.68
C PHE A 20 -6.51 -4.02 -10.31
N ASP A 21 -7.63 -3.39 -10.63
CA ASP A 21 -7.64 -2.06 -11.19
C ASP A 21 -8.27 -1.06 -10.24
N ASN A 22 -8.74 -1.52 -9.10
CA ASN A 22 -9.49 -0.70 -8.17
C ASN A 22 -9.10 -1.09 -6.76
N LEU A 23 -8.66 -0.10 -5.99
CA LEU A 23 -8.21 -0.30 -4.63
C LEU A 23 -9.21 0.12 -3.57
N VAL A 24 -10.39 0.60 -3.97
CA VAL A 24 -11.41 1.02 -3.00
C VAL A 24 -11.77 -0.16 -2.11
N GLY A 25 -11.69 0.07 -0.81
CA GLY A 25 -11.94 -0.99 0.17
C GLY A 25 -10.76 -1.90 0.44
N LYS A 26 -9.63 -1.68 -0.23
CA LYS A 26 -8.42 -2.48 -0.04
C LYS A 26 -7.33 -1.58 0.52
N ASN A 27 -7.30 -1.48 1.83
CA ASN A 27 -6.30 -0.64 2.49
C ASN A 27 -4.94 -1.34 2.50
N LEU A 28 -3.88 -0.54 2.55
CA LEU A 28 -2.52 -1.05 2.64
C LEU A 28 -1.88 -0.53 3.91
N ILE A 29 -1.20 -1.41 4.63
CA ILE A 29 -0.36 -1.02 5.77
C ILE A 29 1.07 -1.30 5.38
N CYS A 30 1.90 -0.27 5.45
CA CYS A 30 3.30 -0.35 5.05
C CYS A 30 4.17 -0.10 6.26
N GLU A 31 5.05 -1.05 6.55
CA GLU A 31 5.98 -0.93 7.67
C GLU A 31 7.36 -0.57 7.15
N GLY A 32 7.90 0.52 7.66
CA GLY A 32 9.25 0.93 7.38
C GLY A 32 10.08 0.88 8.65
N LYS A 33 11.32 1.32 8.54
CA LYS A 33 12.24 1.26 9.67
C LYS A 33 11.83 2.21 10.79
N TYR A 34 11.30 3.38 10.44
CA TYR A 34 11.01 4.42 11.41
C TYR A 34 9.55 4.81 11.48
N GLN A 35 8.70 4.17 10.67
CA GLN A 35 7.38 4.69 10.46
C GLN A 35 6.45 3.57 10.00
N VAL A 36 5.20 3.64 10.44
CA VAL A 36 4.14 2.81 9.90
C VAL A 36 3.22 3.73 9.11
N ILE A 37 2.93 3.35 7.88
CA ILE A 37 2.10 4.14 6.98
C ILE A 37 0.95 3.28 6.50
N GLY A 38 -0.25 3.85 6.52
CA GLY A 38 -1.41 3.21 5.94
C GLY A 38 -1.96 4.03 4.79
N TYR A 39 -2.44 3.36 3.77
CA TYR A 39 -3.09 4.02 2.64
C TYR A 39 -4.52 3.55 2.56
N GLU A 40 -5.44 4.48 2.69
CA GLU A 40 -6.86 4.24 2.61
C GLU A 40 -7.37 4.80 1.29
N PHE A 41 -7.82 3.93 0.39
CA PHE A 41 -8.22 4.32 -0.95
C PHE A 41 -9.71 4.65 -0.96
N LEU A 42 -10.03 5.92 -1.16
CA LEU A 42 -11.40 6.42 -1.05
C LEU A 42 -12.22 6.19 -2.31
N ASN A 43 -11.58 6.36 -3.45
CA ASN A 43 -12.20 6.17 -4.75
C ASN A 43 -11.10 5.87 -5.76
N ASN A 44 -11.37 6.04 -7.05
CA ASN A 44 -10.41 5.64 -8.08
C ASN A 44 -9.19 6.54 -8.17
N THR A 45 -9.19 7.69 -7.50
CA THR A 45 -8.10 8.65 -7.61
C THR A 45 -7.63 9.20 -6.27
N GLU A 46 -8.42 9.09 -5.21
CA GLU A 46 -8.12 9.75 -3.94
C GLU A 46 -7.72 8.74 -2.87
N VAL A 47 -6.72 9.11 -2.10
CA VAL A 47 -6.20 8.26 -1.02
C VAL A 47 -5.96 9.13 0.21
N ILE A 48 -6.10 8.53 1.39
CA ILE A 48 -5.67 9.15 2.64
C ILE A 48 -4.47 8.36 3.15
N ARG A 49 -3.38 9.07 3.43
CA ARG A 49 -2.25 8.44 4.08
C ARG A 49 -2.36 8.64 5.59
N HIS A 50 -2.30 7.53 6.31
CA HIS A 50 -2.21 7.51 7.76
C HIS A 50 -0.77 7.24 8.12
N ALA A 51 -0.23 7.98 9.07
CA ALA A 51 1.17 7.80 9.42
C ALA A 51 1.38 7.90 10.91
N SER A 52 2.28 7.08 11.42
CA SER A 52 2.66 7.10 12.81
C SER A 52 4.14 6.73 12.90
N SER A 53 4.88 7.51 13.68
CA SER A 53 6.32 7.30 13.83
C SER A 53 6.58 6.22 14.88
N ASN A 54 7.59 5.38 14.64
CA ASN A 54 7.98 4.36 15.61
C ASN A 54 8.56 4.95 16.89
N SER A 55 9.10 6.15 16.81
CA SER A 55 9.71 6.78 17.96
C SER A 55 8.75 7.71 18.70
N GLU A 56 7.61 7.99 18.13
CA GLU A 56 6.62 8.88 18.70
C GLU A 56 5.26 8.29 18.44
N SER A 57 4.33 8.56 19.33
CA SER A 57 2.97 8.05 19.17
C SER A 57 2.08 8.98 18.35
N ASP A 58 2.68 9.93 17.67
CA ASP A 58 1.92 10.86 16.83
C ASP A 58 1.29 10.13 15.65
N TYR A 59 0.02 10.37 15.49
CA TYR A 59 -0.74 9.80 14.38
C TYR A 59 -1.35 10.97 13.61
N TYR A 60 -1.11 10.99 12.31
CA TYR A 60 -1.66 12.07 11.48
C TYR A 60 -2.09 11.52 10.13
N LYS A 61 -2.89 12.32 9.43
CA LYS A 61 -3.44 11.96 8.14
C LYS A 61 -3.17 13.06 7.13
N ASN A 62 -2.95 12.66 5.88
CA ASN A 62 -2.79 13.60 4.78
C ASN A 62 -3.58 13.10 3.58
N ASN A 63 -4.16 14.03 2.85
CA ASN A 63 -4.87 13.72 1.62
C ASN A 63 -3.89 13.57 0.47
N GLY A 64 -4.25 12.75 -0.50
CA GLY A 64 -3.42 12.56 -1.66
C GLY A 64 -4.19 11.99 -2.82
N LEU A 65 -3.47 11.84 -3.92
CA LEU A 65 -3.98 11.24 -5.14
C LEU A 65 -3.17 10.00 -5.46
N TYR A 66 -3.77 9.06 -6.15
CA TYR A 66 -3.05 7.89 -6.57
C TYR A 66 -3.42 7.49 -7.99
N GLU A 67 -2.55 6.71 -8.59
CA GLU A 67 -2.74 6.20 -9.93
C GLU A 67 -2.21 4.77 -9.97
N ILE A 68 -2.95 3.86 -10.60
CA ILE A 68 -2.49 2.50 -10.79
C ILE A 68 -1.94 2.37 -12.19
N THR A 69 -0.64 2.04 -12.28
CA THR A 69 -0.02 1.73 -13.55
C THR A 69 0.18 0.22 -13.64
N GLN A 70 0.75 -0.24 -14.73
CA GLN A 70 0.98 -1.67 -14.92
C GLN A 70 1.85 -2.26 -13.81
N LYS A 71 2.86 -1.53 -13.37
CA LYS A 71 3.82 -2.03 -12.39
C LYS A 71 3.64 -1.45 -10.99
N PHE A 72 3.07 -0.25 -10.88
CA PHE A 72 3.11 0.50 -9.64
C PHE A 72 1.76 1.05 -9.26
N ILE A 73 1.60 1.27 -7.96
CA ILE A 73 0.62 2.19 -7.41
C ILE A 73 1.42 3.45 -7.09
N LYS A 74 1.13 4.53 -7.80
CA LYS A 74 1.84 5.80 -7.59
C LYS A 74 1.05 6.67 -6.65
N LEU A 75 1.72 7.25 -5.68
CA LEU A 75 1.08 8.00 -4.59
C LEU A 75 1.67 9.40 -4.52
N ASP A 76 0.80 10.39 -4.60
CA ASP A 76 1.19 11.80 -4.50
C ASP A 76 0.40 12.41 -3.35
N VAL A 77 1.01 12.48 -2.18
CA VAL A 77 0.36 12.84 -0.94
C VAL A 77 0.87 14.17 -0.43
N GLU A 78 -0.03 15.00 0.07
CA GLU A 78 0.33 16.29 0.65
C GLU A 78 1.35 16.08 1.78
N GLY A 79 2.37 16.93 1.79
CA GLY A 79 3.42 16.86 2.78
C GLY A 79 4.61 16.03 2.35
N ASP A 80 4.49 15.20 1.34
CA ASP A 80 5.63 14.45 0.81
C ASP A 80 6.37 15.32 -0.19
N ILE A 81 7.70 15.35 -0.06
CA ILE A 81 8.55 16.05 -1.01
C ILE A 81 8.58 15.32 -2.34
N PHE A 82 8.61 13.99 -2.28
CA PHE A 82 8.65 13.15 -3.46
C PHE A 82 7.41 12.26 -3.49
N THR A 83 6.97 11.92 -4.70
CA THR A 83 5.94 10.90 -4.84
C THR A 83 6.49 9.58 -4.34
N ARG A 84 5.59 8.65 -4.03
CA ARG A 84 5.97 7.30 -3.62
C ARG A 84 5.37 6.30 -4.57
N GLU A 85 6.00 5.15 -4.68
CA GLU A 85 5.54 4.09 -5.56
C GLU A 85 5.53 2.78 -4.80
N ILE A 86 4.44 2.02 -4.95
CA ILE A 86 4.36 0.67 -4.42
C ILE A 86 4.41 -0.28 -5.61
N LEU A 87 5.38 -1.19 -5.59
CA LEU A 87 5.51 -2.17 -6.64
C LEU A 87 4.39 -3.20 -6.48
N ARG A 88 3.54 -3.33 -7.50
CA ARG A 88 2.34 -4.17 -7.38
C ARG A 88 2.66 -5.63 -7.14
N LYS A 89 3.77 -6.10 -7.70
CA LYS A 89 4.12 -7.51 -7.62
C LYS A 89 4.54 -7.93 -6.22
N THR A 90 5.25 -7.07 -5.50
CA THR A 90 5.84 -7.42 -4.20
C THR A 90 5.26 -6.60 -3.05
N LEU A 91 4.56 -5.51 -3.37
CA LEU A 91 4.04 -4.54 -2.40
C LEU A 91 5.15 -3.83 -1.64
N GLU A 92 6.33 -3.72 -2.25
CA GLU A 92 7.41 -2.91 -1.67
C GLU A 92 7.16 -1.44 -1.95
N LEU A 93 7.44 -0.61 -0.95
CA LEU A 93 7.22 0.84 -1.02
C LEU A 93 8.54 1.55 -1.27
N PHE A 94 8.55 2.44 -2.26
CA PHE A 94 9.73 3.21 -2.66
C PHE A 94 9.44 4.70 -2.60
N ILE A 95 10.45 5.50 -2.28
CA ILE A 95 10.36 6.96 -2.35
C ILE A 95 10.87 7.41 -3.71
N GLY A 96 10.10 8.29 -4.35
CA GLY A 96 10.45 8.80 -5.66
C GLY A 96 10.23 7.75 -6.73
N VAL A 97 11.05 7.78 -7.76
CA VAL A 97 10.98 6.74 -8.79
C VAL A 97 11.66 5.48 -8.25
N HIS A 98 11.26 4.35 -8.79
CA HIS A 98 11.79 3.05 -8.38
C HIS A 98 13.29 2.98 -8.66
N LEU A 99 14.09 2.98 -7.61
CA LEU A 99 15.54 2.85 -7.68
C LEU A 99 15.99 1.85 -6.62
N ASN A 100 17.18 1.28 -6.82
CA ASN A 100 17.68 0.21 -5.96
C ASN A 100 17.72 0.56 -4.48
N ASN A 101 18.01 1.81 -4.15
CA ASN A 101 18.19 2.21 -2.74
C ASN A 101 17.06 3.07 -2.22
N SER A 102 15.94 3.13 -2.92
CA SER A 102 14.84 3.98 -2.51
C SER A 102 13.73 3.23 -1.76
N LYS A 103 13.90 1.94 -1.52
CA LYS A 103 12.91 1.16 -0.78
C LYS A 103 12.86 1.63 0.67
N VAL A 104 11.64 1.90 1.16
CA VAL A 104 11.45 2.40 2.51
C VAL A 104 10.50 1.55 3.33
N GLY A 105 9.90 0.53 2.77
CA GLY A 105 9.01 -0.33 3.53
C GLY A 105 8.42 -1.45 2.73
N ASP A 106 7.68 -2.29 3.43
CA ASP A 106 6.94 -3.40 2.85
C ASP A 106 5.49 -3.26 3.26
N CYS A 107 4.58 -3.49 2.31
CA CYS A 107 3.16 -3.29 2.54
C CYS A 107 2.41 -4.61 2.51
N ILE A 108 1.29 -4.63 3.22
CA ILE A 108 0.35 -5.76 3.18
C ILE A 108 -1.05 -5.18 3.01
N PHE A 109 -1.94 -5.96 2.44
CA PHE A 109 -3.35 -5.59 2.40
C PHE A 109 -3.96 -5.78 3.77
N TYR A 110 -4.80 -4.83 4.17
CA TYR A 110 -5.46 -4.82 5.46
C TYR A 110 -6.95 -4.60 5.26
N SER A 111 -7.76 -5.53 5.71
CA SER A 111 -9.20 -5.46 5.47
C SER A 111 -9.99 -4.82 6.61
N GLY A 112 -9.33 -4.49 7.72
CA GLY A 112 -10.01 -3.87 8.86
C GLY A 112 -10.14 -2.36 8.71
N ASP A 113 -10.61 -1.72 9.79
CA ASP A 113 -10.71 -0.27 9.85
C ASP A 113 -9.32 0.31 10.10
N ILE A 114 -8.82 1.06 9.15
CA ILE A 114 -7.45 1.57 9.23
C ILE A 114 -7.30 2.61 10.34
N ASN A 115 -8.37 3.36 10.65
CA ASN A 115 -8.34 4.29 11.78
C ASN A 115 -8.17 3.55 13.09
N GLU A 116 -8.90 2.45 13.26
CA GLU A 116 -8.77 1.63 14.47
C GLU A 116 -7.38 1.03 14.58
N TYR A 117 -6.82 0.60 13.45
CA TYR A 117 -5.47 0.04 13.44
C TYR A 117 -4.47 1.05 14.01
N PHE A 118 -4.51 2.29 13.52
CA PHE A 118 -3.56 3.30 13.95
C PHE A 118 -3.82 3.78 15.37
N ASN A 119 -5.08 3.85 15.78
CA ASN A 119 -5.40 4.23 17.16
C ASN A 119 -4.95 3.17 18.17
N ALA A 120 -4.83 1.94 17.74
CA ALA A 120 -4.43 0.83 18.61
C ALA A 120 -2.93 0.62 18.66
N LEU A 121 -2.14 1.31 17.82
CA LEU A 121 -0.69 1.14 17.84
C LEU A 121 -0.09 1.63 19.15
N SER A 122 0.91 0.90 19.61
CA SER A 122 1.67 1.26 20.80
C SER A 122 3.14 1.16 20.46
N PHE A 123 3.89 2.15 20.87
CA PHE A 123 5.33 2.23 20.61
C PHE A 123 6.13 2.22 21.89
N ASP A 124 5.66 1.58 22.89
CA ASP A 124 6.31 1.49 24.20
C ASP A 124 7.56 0.61 24.18
#